data_8c3ca02671e6a252f6433fea77491e05
#
_entry.id   8c3ca02671e6a252f6433fea77491e05
#
_cell.length_a   1.000
_cell.length_b   1.000
_cell.length_c   1.000
_cell.angle_alpha   90.00
_cell.angle_beta   90.00
_cell.angle_gamma   90.00
#
_symmetry.space_group_name_H-M   'P 1'
#
loop_
_entity.id
_entity.type
_entity.pdbx_description
1 polymer ?
#
loop_
_entity_poly.entity_id
_entity_poly.type
_entity_poly.pdbx_seq_one_letter_code
_entity_poly.pdbx_strand_id
1 'polypeptide(L)'
;MEFFDFHHHKKNMPNGIYNLEMKGSPSDFPYSIGIHPKDIERSAINDQFRWIELNITENCLAIGECGLDSFVKTDQKLQEEVFLRQIKLANEIKKPVIIHCVRKFYEVISSKKYAEQPMIIHGFNKKQRIADDLLHHNFYLSF
;
A
#
# COMPACT_ATOMS: atom_id res chain seq x y z
N MET A 1 12.16 0.65 24.58
CA MET A 1 11.16 1.04 23.56
C MET A 1 11.34 0.16 22.34
N GLU A 2 10.32 -0.55 21.97
CA GLU A 2 10.35 -1.33 20.73
C GLU A 2 9.84 -0.47 19.58
N PHE A 3 10.55 -0.52 18.46
CA PHE A 3 10.11 0.15 17.23
C PHE A 3 9.27 -0.81 16.40
N PHE A 4 8.16 -0.34 15.88
CA PHE A 4 7.35 -1.08 14.93
C PHE A 4 7.54 -0.45 13.55
N ASP A 5 8.07 -1.22 12.60
CA ASP A 5 8.30 -0.77 11.24
C ASP A 5 7.10 -1.12 10.37
N PHE A 6 6.38 -0.11 9.90
CA PHE A 6 5.19 -0.30 9.07
C PHE A 6 5.48 -0.88 7.67
N HIS A 7 6.73 -0.88 7.26
CA HIS A 7 7.09 -1.43 5.95
C HIS A 7 8.57 -1.80 5.92
N HIS A 8 8.88 -3.06 5.68
CA HIS A 8 10.25 -3.52 5.49
C HIS A 8 10.29 -4.72 4.54
N HIS A 9 11.48 -5.06 4.09
CA HIS A 9 11.73 -6.15 3.15
C HIS A 9 12.50 -7.33 3.77
N LYS A 10 12.59 -7.37 5.10
CA LYS A 10 13.28 -8.45 5.82
C LYS A 10 12.27 -9.45 6.36
N LYS A 11 12.21 -10.62 5.74
CA LYS A 11 11.33 -11.70 6.16
C LYS A 11 11.69 -12.15 7.59
N ASN A 12 10.68 -12.60 8.34
CA ASN A 12 10.83 -13.13 9.71
C ASN A 12 11.21 -12.11 10.78
N MET A 13 10.79 -10.86 10.63
CA MET A 13 10.94 -9.83 11.66
C MET A 13 9.60 -9.59 12.39
N PRO A 14 9.53 -9.81 13.72
CA PRO A 14 8.26 -9.66 14.45
C PRO A 14 7.86 -8.21 14.72
N ASN A 15 8.81 -7.26 14.70
CA ASN A 15 8.58 -5.86 15.09
C ASN A 15 8.27 -4.95 13.90
N GLY A 16 7.52 -5.44 12.93
CA GLY A 16 7.20 -4.64 11.76
C GLY A 16 6.31 -5.41 10.80
N ILE A 17 6.01 -4.77 9.68
CA ILE A 17 5.22 -5.36 8.61
C ILE A 17 6.13 -5.64 7.43
N TYR A 18 6.35 -6.91 7.14
CA TYR A 18 7.10 -7.35 5.97
C TYR A 18 6.28 -7.12 4.71
N ASN A 19 6.88 -6.47 3.72
CA ASN A 19 6.24 -6.29 2.42
C ASN A 19 6.36 -7.58 1.59
N LEU A 20 5.27 -8.32 1.44
CA LEU A 20 5.27 -9.57 0.68
C LEU A 20 5.52 -9.29 -0.79
N GLU A 21 6.55 -9.93 -1.35
CA GLU A 21 6.88 -9.77 -2.76
C GLU A 21 5.81 -10.41 -3.66
N MET A 22 5.63 -9.82 -4.86
CA MET A 22 4.69 -10.35 -5.85
C MET A 22 4.95 -11.84 -6.10
N LYS A 23 3.88 -12.63 -6.07
CA LYS A 23 3.90 -14.09 -6.19
C LYS A 23 4.55 -14.83 -5.01
N GLY A 24 4.88 -14.11 -3.93
CA GLY A 24 5.39 -14.73 -2.71
C GLY A 24 4.31 -15.47 -1.93
N SER A 25 4.75 -16.24 -0.94
CA SER A 25 3.86 -16.98 -0.03
C SER A 25 3.73 -16.25 1.30
N PRO A 26 2.60 -16.41 2.02
CA PRO A 26 2.39 -15.75 3.30
C PRO A 26 3.52 -16.00 4.30
N SER A 27 3.77 -15.00 5.13
CA SER A 27 4.76 -15.07 6.21
C SER A 27 4.09 -15.54 7.51
N ASP A 28 4.87 -16.19 8.39
CA ASP A 28 4.45 -16.50 9.76
C ASP A 28 4.53 -15.27 10.67
N PHE A 29 5.14 -14.19 10.19
CA PHE A 29 5.22 -12.90 10.87
C PHE A 29 4.33 -11.87 10.17
N PRO A 30 4.05 -10.71 10.81
CA PRO A 30 3.21 -9.68 10.21
C PRO A 30 3.69 -9.26 8.82
N TYR A 31 2.78 -9.20 7.86
CA TYR A 31 3.11 -8.79 6.49
C TYR A 31 1.99 -7.94 5.89
N SER A 32 2.37 -7.19 4.85
CA SER A 32 1.43 -6.54 3.95
C SER A 32 1.47 -7.24 2.60
N ILE A 33 0.37 -7.16 1.86
CA ILE A 33 0.27 -7.72 0.53
C ILE A 33 -0.43 -6.73 -0.39
N GLY A 34 0.12 -6.55 -1.58
CA GLY A 34 -0.45 -5.60 -2.53
C GLY A 34 0.26 -5.64 -3.86
N ILE A 35 -0.16 -4.75 -4.76
CA ILE A 35 0.42 -4.58 -6.09
C ILE A 35 1.05 -3.20 -6.15
N HIS A 36 2.39 -3.13 -6.07
CA HIS A 36 3.14 -1.91 -6.26
C HIS A 36 2.96 -1.42 -7.71
N PRO A 37 2.93 -0.10 -7.97
CA PRO A 37 2.81 0.40 -9.35
C PRO A 37 3.79 -0.23 -10.34
N LYS A 38 5.02 -0.52 -9.92
CA LYS A 38 6.04 -1.16 -10.76
C LYS A 38 5.73 -2.61 -11.13
N ASP A 39 4.87 -3.27 -10.35
CA ASP A 39 4.57 -4.70 -10.51
C ASP A 39 3.27 -4.95 -11.28
N ILE A 40 2.57 -3.90 -11.68
CA ILE A 40 1.31 -4.04 -12.44
C ILE A 40 1.56 -4.68 -13.79
N GLU A 41 0.92 -5.82 -14.04
CA GLU A 41 0.92 -6.50 -15.33
C GLU A 41 -0.46 -6.33 -15.98
N ARG A 42 -0.56 -5.47 -16.99
CA ARG A 42 -1.84 -5.13 -17.65
C ARG A 42 -2.62 -6.38 -18.08
N SER A 43 -1.94 -7.39 -18.59
CA SER A 43 -2.56 -8.61 -19.07
C SER A 43 -2.93 -9.62 -17.98
N ALA A 44 -2.53 -9.38 -16.73
CA ALA A 44 -2.65 -10.34 -15.64
C ALA A 44 -3.21 -9.73 -14.36
N ILE A 45 -3.88 -8.58 -14.43
CA ILE A 45 -4.37 -7.85 -13.25
C ILE A 45 -5.30 -8.72 -12.41
N ASN A 46 -6.23 -9.43 -13.02
CA ASN A 46 -7.15 -10.29 -12.28
C ASN A 46 -6.43 -11.43 -11.57
N ASP A 47 -5.40 -11.98 -12.19
CA ASP A 47 -4.56 -13.02 -11.56
C ASP A 47 -3.77 -12.44 -10.39
N GLN A 48 -3.30 -11.19 -10.51
CA GLN A 48 -2.60 -10.51 -9.42
C GLN A 48 -3.53 -10.28 -8.22
N PHE A 49 -4.76 -9.87 -8.44
CA PHE A 49 -5.75 -9.73 -7.36
C PHE A 49 -6.15 -11.08 -6.77
N ARG A 50 -6.26 -12.12 -7.59
CA ARG A 50 -6.49 -13.47 -7.09
C ARG A 50 -5.35 -13.94 -6.18
N TRP A 51 -4.12 -13.64 -6.56
CA TRP A 51 -2.97 -13.94 -5.70
C TRP A 51 -3.09 -13.25 -4.35
N ILE A 52 -3.48 -11.98 -4.31
CA ILE A 52 -3.71 -11.28 -3.04
C ILE A 52 -4.76 -12.03 -2.22
N GLU A 53 -5.93 -12.26 -2.80
CA GLU A 53 -7.05 -12.88 -2.09
C GLU A 53 -6.71 -14.27 -1.53
N LEU A 54 -5.94 -15.06 -2.28
CA LEU A 54 -5.53 -16.40 -1.87
C LEU A 54 -4.45 -16.39 -0.78
N ASN A 55 -3.80 -15.28 -0.54
CA ASN A 55 -2.66 -15.20 0.38
C ASN A 55 -2.90 -14.26 1.56
N ILE A 56 -4.14 -13.89 1.83
CA ILE A 56 -4.51 -13.16 3.03
C ILE A 56 -4.73 -14.16 4.16
N THR A 57 -3.88 -14.06 5.20
CA THR A 57 -3.97 -14.88 6.41
C THR A 57 -4.15 -13.97 7.62
N GLU A 58 -4.24 -14.55 8.82
CA GLU A 58 -4.32 -13.79 10.06
C GLU A 58 -3.09 -12.89 10.29
N ASN A 59 -1.96 -13.21 9.68
CA ASN A 59 -0.73 -12.40 9.79
C ASN A 59 -0.69 -11.25 8.77
N CYS A 60 -1.64 -11.16 7.85
CA CYS A 60 -1.77 -10.03 6.95
C CYS A 60 -2.34 -8.83 7.71
N LEU A 61 -1.51 -7.82 7.97
CA LEU A 61 -1.91 -6.65 8.75
C LEU A 61 -2.30 -5.45 7.88
N ALA A 62 -1.97 -5.44 6.60
CA ALA A 62 -2.24 -4.30 5.73
C ALA A 62 -2.28 -4.72 4.26
N ILE A 63 -2.98 -3.92 3.46
CA ILE A 63 -2.89 -3.96 2.01
C ILE A 63 -1.82 -2.96 1.58
N GLY A 64 -0.86 -3.41 0.82
CA GLY A 64 0.26 -2.60 0.33
C GLY A 64 1.54 -3.43 0.17
N GLU A 65 2.56 -2.84 -0.32
CA GLU A 65 2.67 -1.45 -0.74
C GLU A 65 1.94 -1.26 -2.07
N CYS A 66 1.10 -0.25 -2.16
CA CYS A 66 0.34 0.08 -3.37
C CYS A 66 0.27 1.61 -3.51
N GLY A 67 -0.12 2.11 -4.65
CA GLY A 67 -0.23 3.54 -4.82
C GLY A 67 0.06 4.03 -6.23
N LEU A 68 0.69 5.21 -6.30
CA LEU A 68 0.91 5.92 -7.56
C LEU A 68 2.36 6.41 -7.66
N ASP A 69 2.95 6.22 -8.82
CA ASP A 69 4.33 6.63 -9.09
C ASP A 69 4.45 7.21 -10.50
N SER A 70 4.76 8.51 -10.58
CA SER A 70 4.89 9.19 -11.87
C SER A 70 6.09 8.74 -12.70
N PHE A 71 7.08 8.08 -12.09
CA PHE A 71 8.26 7.59 -12.79
C PHE A 71 8.13 6.17 -13.32
N VAL A 72 7.11 5.43 -12.89
CA VAL A 72 6.83 4.09 -13.41
C VAL A 72 6.16 4.21 -14.77
N LYS A 73 6.57 3.36 -15.72
CA LYS A 73 6.07 3.41 -17.11
C LYS A 73 4.61 3.02 -17.26
N THR A 74 4.05 2.27 -16.32
CA THR A 74 2.65 1.87 -16.36
C THR A 74 1.76 3.11 -16.45
N ASP A 75 0.78 3.07 -17.34
CA ASP A 75 -0.18 4.13 -17.55
C ASP A 75 -0.79 4.61 -16.22
N GLN A 76 -0.82 5.94 -16.01
CA GLN A 76 -1.30 6.53 -14.76
C GLN A 76 -2.75 6.18 -14.45
N LYS A 77 -3.59 6.15 -15.48
CA LYS A 77 -4.99 5.77 -15.29
C LYS A 77 -5.12 4.33 -14.80
N LEU A 78 -4.31 3.44 -15.33
CA LEU A 78 -4.29 2.05 -14.88
C LEU A 78 -3.76 1.93 -13.46
N GLN A 79 -2.73 2.70 -13.10
CA GLN A 79 -2.24 2.75 -11.73
C GLN A 79 -3.36 3.18 -10.76
N GLU A 80 -4.14 4.20 -11.13
CA GLU A 80 -5.25 4.69 -10.32
C GLU A 80 -6.33 3.61 -10.15
N GLU A 81 -6.69 2.91 -11.21
CA GLU A 81 -7.68 1.82 -11.17
C GLU A 81 -7.23 0.69 -10.24
N VAL A 82 -5.97 0.27 -10.36
CA VAL A 82 -5.40 -0.80 -9.52
C VAL A 82 -5.30 -0.36 -8.06
N PHE A 83 -4.89 0.89 -7.83
CA PHE A 83 -4.83 1.46 -6.49
C PHE A 83 -6.22 1.49 -5.84
N LEU A 84 -7.22 1.99 -6.56
CA LEU A 84 -8.59 2.08 -6.04
C LEU A 84 -9.15 0.68 -5.71
N ARG A 85 -8.88 -0.32 -6.54
CA ARG A 85 -9.29 -1.70 -6.27
C ARG A 85 -8.68 -2.23 -4.97
N GLN A 86 -7.45 -1.86 -4.68
CA GLN A 86 -6.78 -2.27 -3.45
C GLN A 86 -7.36 -1.54 -2.22
N ILE A 87 -7.72 -0.26 -2.36
CA ILE A 87 -8.43 0.47 -1.30
C ILE A 87 -9.75 -0.23 -0.96
N LYS A 88 -10.51 -0.63 -1.97
CA LYS A 88 -11.78 -1.34 -1.78
C LYS A 88 -11.58 -2.69 -1.09
N LEU A 89 -10.55 -3.41 -1.49
CA LEU A 89 -10.20 -4.69 -0.84
C LEU A 89 -9.84 -4.47 0.63
N ALA A 90 -9.06 -3.44 0.93
CA ALA A 90 -8.71 -3.10 2.32
C ALA A 90 -9.95 -2.80 3.15
N ASN A 91 -10.93 -2.10 2.57
CA ASN A 91 -12.21 -1.86 3.24
C ASN A 91 -12.94 -3.17 3.57
N GLU A 92 -12.98 -4.10 2.63
CA GLU A 92 -13.64 -5.39 2.81
C GLU A 92 -13.01 -6.21 3.93
N ILE A 93 -11.69 -6.26 3.99
CA ILE A 93 -10.97 -7.04 5.01
C ILE A 93 -10.67 -6.25 6.28
N LYS A 94 -11.05 -4.96 6.32
CA LYS A 94 -10.87 -4.05 7.47
C LYS A 94 -9.41 -3.92 7.90
N LYS A 95 -8.53 -3.69 6.93
CA LYS A 95 -7.09 -3.51 7.15
C LYS A 95 -6.62 -2.16 6.60
N PRO A 96 -5.60 -1.55 7.21
CA PRO A 96 -5.05 -0.30 6.70
C PRO A 96 -4.35 -0.49 5.35
N VAL A 97 -4.10 0.64 4.67
CA VAL A 97 -3.43 0.68 3.38
C VAL A 97 -2.07 1.34 3.56
N ILE A 98 -1.00 0.67 3.11
CA ILE A 98 0.35 1.23 3.09
C ILE A 98 0.62 1.72 1.67
N ILE A 99 0.89 3.02 1.54
CA ILE A 99 0.90 3.72 0.25
C ILE A 99 2.30 4.14 -0.16
N HIS A 100 2.62 3.79 -1.40
CA HIS A 100 3.74 4.34 -2.15
C HIS A 100 3.23 5.51 -2.99
N CYS A 101 3.81 6.69 -2.82
CA CYS A 101 3.41 7.88 -3.57
C CYS A 101 4.63 8.65 -4.04
N VAL A 102 4.81 8.75 -5.36
CA VAL A 102 5.86 9.57 -5.97
C VAL A 102 5.22 10.59 -6.90
N ARG A 103 5.26 11.87 -6.49
CA ARG A 103 4.75 13.02 -7.24
C ARG A 103 3.27 12.92 -7.63
N LYS A 104 2.46 12.21 -6.84
CA LYS A 104 1.03 12.01 -7.09
C LYS A 104 0.19 12.27 -5.85
N PHE A 105 0.61 13.23 -4.99
CA PHE A 105 -0.05 13.48 -3.72
C PHE A 105 -1.51 13.95 -3.86
N TYR A 106 -1.83 14.76 -4.88
CA TYR A 106 -3.20 15.20 -5.09
C TYR A 106 -4.12 14.03 -5.43
N GLU A 107 -3.66 13.12 -6.28
CA GLU A 107 -4.42 11.93 -6.66
C GLU A 107 -4.60 10.99 -5.49
N VAL A 108 -3.56 10.83 -4.67
CA VAL A 108 -3.63 10.02 -3.44
C VAL A 108 -4.61 10.65 -2.45
N ILE A 109 -4.55 11.97 -2.24
CA ILE A 109 -5.48 12.68 -1.37
C ILE A 109 -6.92 12.50 -1.86
N SER A 110 -7.15 12.62 -3.17
CA SER A 110 -8.48 12.40 -3.77
C SER A 110 -9.01 11.00 -3.54
N SER A 111 -8.13 10.00 -3.46
CA SER A 111 -8.52 8.61 -3.25
C SER A 111 -9.07 8.36 -1.84
N LYS A 112 -8.77 9.24 -0.88
CA LYS A 112 -9.19 9.09 0.52
C LYS A 112 -10.70 8.96 0.68
N LYS A 113 -11.48 9.59 -0.19
CA LYS A 113 -12.95 9.51 -0.15
C LYS A 113 -13.49 8.10 -0.34
N TYR A 114 -12.71 7.19 -0.93
CA TYR A 114 -13.09 5.79 -1.11
C TYR A 114 -12.63 4.89 0.03
N ALA A 115 -11.76 5.39 0.92
CA ALA A 115 -11.16 4.60 1.98
C ALA A 115 -11.98 4.67 3.27
N GLU A 116 -12.26 3.52 3.85
CA GLU A 116 -12.89 3.38 5.18
C GLU A 116 -11.86 3.01 6.24
N GLN A 117 -10.62 2.70 5.83
CA GLN A 117 -9.55 2.25 6.69
C GLN A 117 -8.41 3.26 6.70
N PRO A 118 -7.53 3.23 7.73
CA PRO A 118 -6.39 4.13 7.79
C PRO A 118 -5.50 4.00 6.55
N MET A 119 -4.97 5.12 6.08
CA MET A 119 -4.03 5.19 4.97
C MET A 119 -2.69 5.74 5.46
N ILE A 120 -1.61 4.99 5.22
CA ILE A 120 -0.27 5.31 5.70
C ILE A 120 0.63 5.57 4.50
N ILE A 121 1.18 6.78 4.39
CA ILE A 121 2.17 7.10 3.36
C ILE A 121 3.53 6.61 3.85
N HIS A 122 4.11 5.66 3.13
CA HIS A 122 5.41 5.08 3.48
C HIS A 122 6.56 5.91 2.92
N GLY A 123 7.65 6.02 3.70
CA GLY A 123 8.88 6.66 3.25
C GLY A 123 8.72 8.15 2.95
N PHE A 124 7.89 8.84 3.71
CA PHE A 124 7.63 10.26 3.49
C PHE A 124 8.86 11.09 3.82
N ASN A 125 9.34 11.89 2.86
CA ASN A 125 10.49 12.78 3.03
C ASN A 125 10.30 14.12 2.31
N LYS A 126 9.06 14.55 2.12
CA LYS A 126 8.72 15.77 1.38
C LYS A 126 8.60 16.98 2.29
N LYS A 127 8.35 18.15 1.67
CA LYS A 127 8.24 19.43 2.37
C LYS A 127 7.10 19.44 3.39
N GLN A 128 7.24 20.27 4.43
CA GLN A 128 6.26 20.41 5.49
C GLN A 128 4.85 20.71 4.97
N ARG A 129 4.71 21.50 3.90
CA ARG A 129 3.40 21.82 3.33
C ARG A 129 2.65 20.58 2.84
N ILE A 130 3.37 19.64 2.21
CA ILE A 130 2.77 18.37 1.75
C ILE A 130 2.39 17.51 2.96
N ALA A 131 3.26 17.45 3.97
CA ALA A 131 2.96 16.75 5.21
C ALA A 131 1.70 17.30 5.89
N ASP A 132 1.59 18.61 5.98
CA ASP A 132 0.43 19.28 6.58
C ASP A 132 -0.85 18.96 5.81
N ASP A 133 -0.82 18.99 4.47
CA ASP A 133 -1.97 18.62 3.64
C ASP A 133 -2.40 17.19 3.88
N LEU A 134 -1.45 16.25 3.92
CA LEU A 134 -1.73 14.84 4.16
C LEU A 134 -2.32 14.62 5.56
N LEU A 135 -1.73 15.23 6.58
CA LEU A 135 -2.23 15.13 7.95
C LEU A 135 -3.62 15.75 8.09
N HIS A 136 -3.87 16.86 7.40
CA HIS A 136 -5.18 17.51 7.37
C HIS A 136 -6.27 16.60 6.79
N HIS A 137 -5.90 15.74 5.82
CA HIS A 137 -6.80 14.76 5.22
C HIS A 137 -6.77 13.40 5.92
N ASN A 138 -6.26 13.35 7.14
CA ASN A 138 -6.24 12.16 7.99
C ASN A 138 -5.39 11.00 7.45
N PHE A 139 -4.30 11.30 6.76
CA PHE A 139 -3.29 10.31 6.44
C PHE A 139 -2.31 10.17 7.61
N TYR A 140 -1.76 8.98 7.76
CA TYR A 140 -0.64 8.73 8.63
C TYR A 140 0.65 8.76 7.79
N LEU A 141 1.74 9.23 8.37
CA LEU A 141 3.02 9.32 7.67
C LEU A 141 4.03 8.41 8.33
N SER A 142 4.77 7.66 7.51
CA SER A 142 5.87 6.82 7.95
C SER A 142 7.15 7.31 7.27
N PHE A 143 8.19 7.54 8.05
CA PHE A 143 9.46 8.08 7.55
C PHE A 143 10.51 6.97 7.32
#